data_e21df8eff7e3c69a51b0e98164765dc3
#
_entry.id   e21df8eff7e3c69a51b0e98164765dc3
#
_cell.length_a   1.000
_cell.length_b   1.000
_cell.length_c   1.000
_cell.angle_alpha   90.00
_cell.angle_beta   90.00
_cell.angle_gamma   90.00
#
_symmetry.space_group_name_H-M   'P 1'
#
loop_
_entity.id
_entity.type
_entity.pdbx_description
1 polymer ?
#
loop_
_entity_poly.entity_id
_entity_poly.type
_entity_poly.pdbx_seq_one_letter_code
_entity_poly.pdbx_strand_id
1 'polypeptide(L)'
;MTVDVRVLGPVQLLVAGRSVPVGGPKPRALLAALTVNRRRAVSSQALADIVWNDDPPDSYQASLQVFVSNIRKTLRTAGVDPVALLRTESSGYRLEIEDDECDLGRFETLRREGSEAASIGDPTAASRLFGEALAEWSGRALDDLSGLGFAESFATAMDEERLLVASARIDSEIALGRASSVVGELVSMTSAHPLREPLWAQLITALYLSGRQADALDACRRVRTVLADELGIDPGPALIALEQKVLRQEPLSTGQIHEVERMAKAMTETVTEMPRAVRAGQLRLSDGRVVPIGPNGVKIGRMTDNDLVLDDPKASRYHAQITPSRAGLLIKDLHSANGIYINEESIESAAVLADGDAIRIGTTVLTFQALR
;
A
#
# COMPACT_ATOMS: atom_id res chain seq x y z
N MET A 1 -21.04 22.81 -6.85
CA MET A 1 -19.74 22.98 -7.55
C MET A 1 -18.91 21.74 -7.25
N THR A 2 -18.31 21.14 -8.27
CA THR A 2 -17.49 19.94 -8.10
C THR A 2 -16.11 20.32 -7.54
N VAL A 3 -15.69 19.62 -6.50
CA VAL A 3 -14.33 19.67 -5.95
C VAL A 3 -13.58 18.42 -6.43
N ASP A 4 -12.30 18.55 -6.71
CA ASP A 4 -11.43 17.42 -7.03
C ASP A 4 -10.08 17.62 -6.31
N VAL A 5 -9.68 16.67 -5.49
CA VAL A 5 -8.41 16.69 -4.79
C VAL A 5 -7.49 15.65 -5.42
N ARG A 6 -6.29 16.05 -5.81
CA ARG A 6 -5.32 15.17 -6.44
C ARG A 6 -4.13 14.92 -5.53
N VAL A 7 -3.76 13.66 -5.41
CA VAL A 7 -2.64 13.15 -4.60
C VAL A 7 -1.83 12.07 -5.33
N LEU A 8 -2.30 11.58 -6.48
CA LEU A 8 -1.56 10.66 -7.36
C LEU A 8 -0.64 11.42 -8.33
N GLY A 9 0.08 12.35 -7.80
CA GLY A 9 1.00 13.30 -8.40
C GLY A 9 1.28 14.40 -7.39
N PRO A 10 1.70 15.61 -7.81
CA PRO A 10 1.76 16.79 -6.95
C PRO A 10 0.37 17.09 -6.36
N VAL A 11 0.32 17.51 -5.09
CA VAL A 11 -0.94 17.80 -4.41
C VAL A 11 -1.64 19.01 -5.03
N GLN A 12 -2.88 18.80 -5.50
CA GLN A 12 -3.69 19.84 -6.10
C GLN A 12 -5.12 19.84 -5.53
N LEU A 13 -5.69 21.02 -5.45
CA LEU A 13 -7.11 21.23 -5.17
C LEU A 13 -7.72 21.92 -6.37
N LEU A 14 -8.74 21.31 -6.98
CA LEU A 14 -9.47 21.89 -8.10
C LEU A 14 -10.90 22.18 -7.69
N VAL A 15 -11.44 23.30 -8.15
CA VAL A 15 -12.86 23.66 -8.02
C VAL A 15 -13.40 23.99 -9.40
N ALA A 16 -14.44 23.29 -9.82
CA ALA A 16 -15.00 23.39 -11.17
C ALA A 16 -13.91 23.25 -12.28
N GLY A 17 -12.97 22.28 -12.06
CA GLY A 17 -11.87 21.99 -12.99
C GLY A 17 -10.71 23.01 -12.99
N ARG A 18 -10.75 24.03 -12.16
CA ARG A 18 -9.68 25.05 -12.05
C ARG A 18 -8.86 24.85 -10.79
N SER A 19 -7.54 24.79 -10.93
CA SER A 19 -6.63 24.71 -9.78
C SER A 19 -6.76 25.95 -8.89
N VAL A 20 -6.87 25.72 -7.59
CA VAL A 20 -6.92 26.78 -6.56
C VAL A 20 -5.73 26.61 -5.60
N PRO A 21 -5.16 27.71 -5.09
CA PRO A 21 -3.94 27.65 -4.29
C PRO A 21 -4.21 27.04 -2.91
N VAL A 22 -3.49 25.98 -2.55
CA VAL A 22 -3.52 25.36 -1.22
C VAL A 22 -2.50 26.00 -0.28
N GLY A 23 -1.46 26.59 -0.83
CA GLY A 23 -0.35 27.20 -0.08
C GLY A 23 0.96 26.43 -0.22
N GLY A 24 1.85 26.60 0.77
CA GLY A 24 3.16 25.94 0.81
C GLY A 24 3.10 24.43 1.12
N PRO A 25 4.26 23.78 1.33
CA PRO A 25 4.32 22.33 1.57
C PRO A 25 3.47 21.86 2.75
N LYS A 26 3.48 22.55 3.90
CA LYS A 26 2.74 22.13 5.10
C LYS A 26 1.21 22.12 4.93
N PRO A 27 0.56 23.17 4.40
CA PRO A 27 -0.87 23.10 4.05
C PRO A 27 -1.19 22.00 3.03
N ARG A 28 -0.30 21.72 2.07
CA ARG A 28 -0.47 20.62 1.12
C ARG A 28 -0.36 19.25 1.80
N ALA A 29 0.60 19.08 2.70
CA ALA A 29 0.72 17.86 3.51
C ALA A 29 -0.53 17.63 4.38
N LEU A 30 -1.10 18.69 4.98
CA LEU A 30 -2.35 18.61 5.70
C LEU A 30 -3.50 18.14 4.78
N LEU A 31 -3.66 18.75 3.61
CA LEU A 31 -4.70 18.37 2.65
C LEU A 31 -4.51 16.92 2.19
N ALA A 32 -3.29 16.52 1.85
CA ALA A 32 -2.96 15.15 1.43
C ALA A 32 -3.31 14.12 2.53
N ALA A 33 -2.91 14.38 3.77
CA ALA A 33 -3.21 13.51 4.91
C ALA A 33 -4.72 13.34 5.12
N LEU A 34 -5.48 14.42 4.97
CA LEU A 34 -6.94 14.38 5.08
C LEU A 34 -7.59 13.67 3.89
N THR A 35 -7.03 13.80 2.68
CA THR A 35 -7.54 13.10 1.46
C THR A 35 -7.32 11.59 1.55
N VAL A 36 -6.13 11.16 2.00
CA VAL A 36 -5.83 9.74 2.23
C VAL A 36 -6.77 9.14 3.29
N ASN A 37 -7.15 9.94 4.28
CA ASN A 37 -8.06 9.55 5.36
C ASN A 37 -9.49 10.12 5.18
N ARG A 38 -9.91 10.38 3.93
CA ARG A 38 -11.21 11.00 3.63
C ARG A 38 -12.36 10.37 4.41
N ARG A 39 -13.33 11.17 4.79
CA ARG A 39 -14.51 10.78 5.59
C ARG A 39 -14.19 10.25 7.00
N ARG A 40 -12.92 10.25 7.42
CA ARG A 40 -12.50 9.89 8.79
C ARG A 40 -11.90 11.10 9.47
N ALA A 41 -12.18 11.23 10.77
CA ALA A 41 -11.54 12.27 11.58
C ALA A 41 -10.08 11.91 11.82
N VAL A 42 -9.17 12.86 11.55
CA VAL A 42 -7.74 12.74 11.86
C VAL A 42 -7.44 13.69 13.01
N SER A 43 -6.81 13.19 14.06
CA SER A 43 -6.50 13.99 15.24
C SER A 43 -5.50 15.11 14.93
N SER A 44 -5.58 16.21 15.67
CA SER A 44 -4.63 17.31 15.49
C SER A 44 -3.19 16.88 15.75
N GLN A 45 -2.96 15.93 16.67
CA GLN A 45 -1.64 15.37 16.92
C GLN A 45 -1.14 14.58 15.71
N ALA A 46 -1.92 13.64 15.17
CA ALA A 46 -1.53 12.87 13.99
C ALA A 46 -1.27 13.76 12.76
N LEU A 47 -2.06 14.82 12.58
CA LEU A 47 -1.81 15.80 11.52
C LEU A 47 -0.52 16.60 11.77
N ALA A 48 -0.20 16.89 13.02
CA ALA A 48 1.04 17.56 13.36
C ALA A 48 2.24 16.67 13.08
N ASP A 49 2.22 15.40 13.49
CA ASP A 49 3.29 14.44 13.23
C ASP A 49 3.54 14.32 11.71
N ILE A 50 2.49 14.21 10.90
CA ILE A 50 2.58 14.18 9.43
C ILE A 50 3.19 15.46 8.85
N VAL A 51 2.69 16.63 9.27
CA VAL A 51 3.05 17.92 8.67
C VAL A 51 4.45 18.37 9.09
N TRP A 52 4.94 17.96 10.25
CA TRP A 52 6.27 18.30 10.78
C TRP A 52 7.23 17.13 10.87
N ASN A 53 6.88 15.97 10.30
CA ASN A 53 7.75 14.79 10.25
C ASN A 53 8.18 14.35 11.66
N ASP A 54 7.19 14.13 12.54
CA ASP A 54 7.33 13.71 13.94
C ASP A 54 8.05 14.73 14.87
N ASP A 55 8.31 15.96 14.40
CA ASP A 55 8.90 17.04 15.21
C ASP A 55 8.03 18.31 15.18
N PRO A 56 6.79 18.28 15.71
CA PRO A 56 5.90 19.41 15.74
C PRO A 56 6.33 20.45 16.78
N PRO A 57 6.26 21.76 16.47
CA PRO A 57 6.49 22.82 17.45
C PRO A 57 5.37 22.86 18.51
N ASP A 58 5.64 23.41 19.69
CA ASP A 58 4.63 23.57 20.75
C ASP A 58 3.36 24.28 20.26
N SER A 59 3.50 25.20 19.30
CA SER A 59 2.39 25.98 18.72
C SER A 59 1.71 25.30 17.52
N TYR A 60 1.91 23.99 17.30
CA TYR A 60 1.39 23.29 16.13
C TYR A 60 -0.14 23.42 15.96
N GLN A 61 -0.88 23.43 17.07
CA GLN A 61 -2.34 23.56 17.02
C GLN A 61 -2.77 24.90 16.39
N ALA A 62 -2.14 25.99 16.77
CA ALA A 62 -2.40 27.31 16.18
C ALA A 62 -2.02 27.33 14.69
N SER A 63 -0.91 26.69 14.33
CA SER A 63 -0.45 26.58 12.94
C SER A 63 -1.44 25.76 12.09
N LEU A 64 -1.93 24.62 12.59
CA LEU A 64 -2.95 23.81 11.90
C LEU A 64 -4.25 24.60 11.70
N GLN A 65 -4.70 25.38 12.70
CA GLN A 65 -5.87 26.26 12.57
C GLN A 65 -5.67 27.29 11.47
N VAL A 66 -4.47 27.88 11.34
CA VAL A 66 -4.15 28.82 10.26
C VAL A 66 -4.21 28.11 8.90
N PHE A 67 -3.63 26.90 8.77
CA PHE A 67 -3.67 26.16 7.51
C PHE A 67 -5.11 25.81 7.09
N VAL A 68 -5.91 25.29 8.01
CA VAL A 68 -7.33 25.00 7.79
C VAL A 68 -8.10 26.26 7.43
N SER A 69 -7.88 27.37 8.13
CA SER A 69 -8.51 28.68 7.84
C SER A 69 -8.18 29.17 6.43
N ASN A 70 -6.92 29.02 5.99
CA ASN A 70 -6.49 29.40 4.65
C ASN A 70 -7.13 28.53 3.57
N ILE A 71 -7.16 27.19 3.75
CA ILE A 71 -7.83 26.27 2.83
C ILE A 71 -9.32 26.62 2.75
N ARG A 72 -9.99 26.84 3.89
CA ARG A 72 -11.40 27.26 3.93
C ARG A 72 -11.65 28.61 3.24
N LYS A 73 -10.73 29.56 3.38
CA LYS A 73 -10.80 30.85 2.68
C LYS A 73 -10.74 30.65 1.16
N THR A 74 -9.81 29.82 0.69
CA THR A 74 -9.67 29.48 -0.74
C THR A 74 -10.94 28.84 -1.28
N LEU A 75 -11.49 27.83 -0.59
CA LEU A 75 -12.73 27.15 -0.97
C LEU A 75 -13.91 28.15 -1.05
N ARG A 76 -14.05 29.02 -0.03
CA ARG A 76 -15.11 30.03 -0.02
C ARG A 76 -14.98 31.00 -1.20
N THR A 77 -13.76 31.45 -1.53
CA THR A 77 -13.50 32.32 -2.68
C THR A 77 -13.85 31.63 -3.99
N ALA A 78 -13.69 30.30 -4.06
CA ALA A 78 -14.06 29.47 -5.20
C ALA A 78 -15.57 29.08 -5.21
N GLY A 79 -16.37 29.55 -4.25
CA GLY A 79 -17.83 29.32 -4.19
C GLY A 79 -18.23 27.96 -3.59
N VAL A 80 -17.35 27.31 -2.86
CA VAL A 80 -17.61 26.04 -2.15
C VAL A 80 -17.87 26.31 -0.67
N ASP A 81 -18.82 25.59 -0.06
CA ASP A 81 -19.03 25.65 1.39
C ASP A 81 -17.82 24.99 2.11
N PRO A 82 -16.96 25.78 2.73
CA PRO A 82 -15.73 25.25 3.30
C PRO A 82 -15.93 24.46 4.58
N VAL A 83 -17.05 24.65 5.30
CA VAL A 83 -17.32 23.98 6.56
C VAL A 83 -17.95 22.62 6.29
N ALA A 84 -18.77 22.51 5.26
CA ALA A 84 -19.33 21.22 4.82
C ALA A 84 -18.21 20.30 4.32
N LEU A 85 -17.21 20.82 3.58
CA LEU A 85 -16.14 20.03 2.99
C LEU A 85 -15.02 19.69 3.98
N LEU A 86 -14.55 20.68 4.76
CA LEU A 86 -13.47 20.52 5.74
C LEU A 86 -14.02 20.79 7.13
N ARG A 87 -14.41 19.73 7.85
CA ARG A 87 -15.04 19.82 9.16
C ARG A 87 -14.02 19.90 10.28
N THR A 88 -14.38 20.61 11.36
CA THR A 88 -13.66 20.54 12.62
C THR A 88 -14.38 19.52 13.52
N GLU A 89 -13.65 18.56 14.02
CA GLU A 89 -14.11 17.56 14.97
C GLU A 89 -13.53 17.84 16.38
N SER A 90 -14.03 17.16 17.39
CA SER A 90 -13.57 17.35 18.77
C SER A 90 -12.07 17.12 18.97
N SER A 91 -11.48 16.20 18.20
CA SER A 91 -10.06 15.84 18.30
C SER A 91 -9.21 16.35 17.13
N GLY A 92 -9.79 16.91 16.07
CA GLY A 92 -9.04 17.29 14.89
C GLY A 92 -9.88 17.75 13.70
N TYR A 93 -9.63 17.20 12.52
CA TYR A 93 -10.27 17.61 11.29
C TYR A 93 -10.70 16.42 10.43
N ARG A 94 -11.72 16.60 9.60
CA ARG A 94 -12.23 15.62 8.66
C ARG A 94 -12.51 16.28 7.32
N LEU A 95 -12.07 15.64 6.24
CA LEU A 95 -12.39 16.03 4.87
C LEU A 95 -13.55 15.17 4.37
N GLU A 96 -14.67 15.83 4.03
CA GLU A 96 -15.89 15.22 3.51
C GLU A 96 -15.88 15.32 1.99
N ILE A 97 -15.20 14.38 1.35
CA ILE A 97 -15.21 14.19 -0.11
C ILE A 97 -15.58 12.75 -0.41
N GLU A 98 -16.28 12.55 -1.52
CA GLU A 98 -16.62 11.24 -2.04
C GLU A 98 -15.45 10.66 -2.85
N ASP A 99 -15.53 9.37 -3.22
CA ASP A 99 -14.45 8.70 -3.95
C ASP A 99 -14.26 9.27 -5.36
N ASP A 100 -15.30 9.75 -6.00
CA ASP A 100 -15.25 10.42 -7.30
C ASP A 100 -14.74 11.88 -7.24
N GLU A 101 -14.65 12.45 -6.04
CA GLU A 101 -14.11 13.80 -5.80
C GLU A 101 -12.60 13.83 -5.52
N CYS A 102 -11.90 12.69 -5.70
CA CYS A 102 -10.43 12.64 -5.67
C CYS A 102 -9.87 11.56 -6.59
N ASP A 103 -8.68 11.79 -7.13
CA ASP A 103 -7.96 10.85 -7.99
C ASP A 103 -7.68 9.52 -7.29
N LEU A 104 -7.30 9.53 -6.02
CA LEU A 104 -7.09 8.32 -5.22
C LEU A 104 -8.36 7.46 -5.13
N GLY A 105 -9.51 8.07 -4.84
CA GLY A 105 -10.78 7.34 -4.72
C GLY A 105 -11.25 6.77 -6.06
N ARG A 106 -11.10 7.53 -7.16
CA ARG A 106 -11.38 7.04 -8.51
C ARG A 106 -10.47 5.88 -8.88
N PHE A 107 -9.16 6.01 -8.63
CA PHE A 107 -8.19 4.93 -8.84
C PHE A 107 -8.58 3.65 -8.08
N GLU A 108 -8.88 3.74 -6.79
CA GLU A 108 -9.28 2.60 -5.96
C GLU A 108 -10.56 1.93 -6.47
N THR A 109 -11.55 2.74 -6.88
CA THR A 109 -12.83 2.25 -7.42
C THR A 109 -12.62 1.53 -8.75
N LEU A 110 -11.93 2.17 -9.71
CA LEU A 110 -11.66 1.61 -11.03
C LEU A 110 -10.80 0.34 -10.95
N ARG A 111 -9.80 0.30 -10.04
CA ARG A 111 -8.99 -0.89 -9.78
C ARG A 111 -9.85 -2.05 -9.27
N ARG A 112 -10.75 -1.79 -8.32
CA ARG A 112 -11.66 -2.82 -7.79
C ARG A 112 -12.60 -3.34 -8.87
N GLU A 113 -13.24 -2.46 -9.63
CA GLU A 113 -14.14 -2.84 -10.72
C GLU A 113 -13.40 -3.59 -11.85
N GLY A 114 -12.18 -3.17 -12.18
CA GLY A 114 -11.32 -3.87 -13.13
C GLY A 114 -10.97 -5.29 -12.67
N SER A 115 -10.68 -5.46 -11.38
CA SER A 115 -10.41 -6.78 -10.78
C SER A 115 -11.65 -7.67 -10.77
N GLU A 116 -12.83 -7.11 -10.53
CA GLU A 116 -14.11 -7.83 -10.63
C GLU A 116 -14.36 -8.28 -12.06
N ALA A 117 -14.18 -7.39 -13.05
CA ALA A 117 -14.32 -7.73 -14.47
C ALA A 117 -13.36 -8.85 -14.90
N ALA A 118 -12.10 -8.78 -14.49
CA ALA A 118 -11.12 -9.82 -14.75
C ALA A 118 -11.54 -11.16 -14.13
N SER A 119 -12.08 -11.15 -12.91
CA SER A 119 -12.48 -12.37 -12.20
C SER A 119 -13.66 -13.11 -12.84
N ILE A 120 -14.57 -12.38 -13.50
CA ILE A 120 -15.70 -12.96 -14.24
C ILE A 120 -15.37 -13.27 -15.70
N GLY A 121 -14.10 -13.09 -16.13
CA GLY A 121 -13.63 -13.43 -17.47
C GLY A 121 -14.00 -12.40 -18.55
N ASP A 122 -14.15 -11.11 -18.18
CA ASP A 122 -14.33 -10.00 -19.14
C ASP A 122 -13.02 -9.18 -19.25
N PRO A 123 -12.05 -9.63 -20.07
CA PRO A 123 -10.79 -8.92 -20.24
C PRO A 123 -10.96 -7.58 -20.96
N THR A 124 -12.06 -7.36 -21.69
CA THR A 124 -12.32 -6.08 -22.37
C THR A 124 -12.66 -5.00 -21.36
N ALA A 125 -13.61 -5.28 -20.46
CA ALA A 125 -13.94 -4.36 -19.38
C ALA A 125 -12.75 -4.16 -18.43
N ALA A 126 -12.05 -5.25 -18.08
CA ALA A 126 -10.90 -5.19 -17.19
C ALA A 126 -9.78 -4.29 -17.75
N SER A 127 -9.37 -4.48 -19.00
CA SER A 127 -8.33 -3.65 -19.63
C SER A 127 -8.73 -2.17 -19.67
N ARG A 128 -9.98 -1.85 -20.01
CA ARG A 128 -10.48 -0.47 -20.02
C ARG A 128 -10.43 0.14 -18.63
N LEU A 129 -10.97 -0.54 -17.61
CA LEU A 129 -11.06 -0.03 -16.24
C LEU A 129 -9.68 0.17 -15.62
N PHE A 130 -8.76 -0.78 -15.81
CA PHE A 130 -7.38 -0.62 -15.38
C PHE A 130 -6.66 0.53 -16.12
N GLY A 131 -6.94 0.71 -17.41
CA GLY A 131 -6.42 1.84 -18.18
C GLY A 131 -6.91 3.19 -17.65
N GLU A 132 -8.20 3.29 -17.33
CA GLU A 132 -8.80 4.47 -16.72
C GLU A 132 -8.20 4.72 -15.31
N ALA A 133 -8.00 3.67 -14.50
CA ALA A 133 -7.35 3.78 -13.20
C ALA A 133 -5.92 4.34 -13.31
N LEU A 134 -5.13 3.84 -14.26
CA LEU A 134 -3.77 4.34 -14.49
C LEU A 134 -3.73 5.78 -15.02
N ALA A 135 -4.79 6.23 -15.70
CA ALA A 135 -4.91 7.60 -16.20
C ALA A 135 -5.17 8.65 -15.10
N GLU A 136 -5.56 8.23 -13.88
CA GLU A 136 -5.68 9.13 -12.73
C GLU A 136 -4.32 9.66 -12.24
N TRP A 137 -3.23 9.02 -12.63
CA TRP A 137 -1.88 9.38 -12.22
C TRP A 137 -1.30 10.50 -13.07
N SER A 138 -0.80 11.55 -12.40
CA SER A 138 -0.11 12.67 -13.04
C SER A 138 1.39 12.73 -12.73
N GLY A 139 1.90 11.79 -11.94
CA GLY A 139 3.30 11.71 -11.51
C GLY A 139 3.48 10.66 -10.42
N ARG A 140 4.55 10.78 -9.62
CA ARG A 140 4.70 10.03 -8.37
C ARG A 140 3.73 10.61 -7.34
N ALA A 141 3.07 9.76 -6.58
CA ALA A 141 2.15 10.23 -5.54
C ALA A 141 2.87 11.16 -4.55
N LEU A 142 2.23 12.30 -4.24
CA LEU A 142 2.75 13.33 -3.33
C LEU A 142 4.15 13.86 -3.68
N ASP A 143 4.51 13.90 -4.96
CA ASP A 143 5.87 14.23 -5.44
C ASP A 143 6.39 15.58 -4.91
N ASP A 144 5.52 16.55 -4.73
CA ASP A 144 5.85 17.88 -4.18
C ASP A 144 5.99 17.93 -2.64
N LEU A 145 5.82 16.79 -1.98
CA LEU A 145 6.01 16.57 -0.56
C LEU A 145 7.14 15.58 -0.24
N SER A 146 8.01 15.31 -1.22
CA SER A 146 9.20 14.48 -1.04
C SER A 146 10.04 14.99 0.15
N GLY A 147 10.50 14.07 1.00
CA GLY A 147 11.21 14.39 2.25
C GLY A 147 10.33 14.38 3.51
N LEU A 148 9.01 14.25 3.39
CA LEU A 148 8.14 13.91 4.52
C LEU A 148 7.96 12.39 4.59
N GLY A 149 8.25 11.77 5.75
CA GLY A 149 8.16 10.31 5.93
C GLY A 149 6.78 9.74 5.55
N PHE A 150 5.70 10.46 5.87
CA PHE A 150 4.36 10.13 5.42
C PHE A 150 4.24 10.06 3.89
N ALA A 151 4.75 11.07 3.19
CA ALA A 151 4.64 11.14 1.73
C ALA A 151 5.46 10.04 1.05
N GLU A 152 6.67 9.75 1.54
CA GLU A 152 7.51 8.68 1.02
C GLU A 152 6.88 7.30 1.23
N SER A 153 6.35 7.03 2.44
CA SER A 153 5.68 5.77 2.74
C SER A 153 4.42 5.58 1.88
N PHE A 154 3.61 6.63 1.73
CA PHE A 154 2.43 6.61 0.88
C PHE A 154 2.80 6.41 -0.59
N ALA A 155 3.77 7.16 -1.11
CA ALA A 155 4.21 7.05 -2.49
C ALA A 155 4.74 5.64 -2.81
N THR A 156 5.54 5.06 -1.92
CA THR A 156 6.05 3.69 -2.09
C THR A 156 4.91 2.67 -2.16
N ALA A 157 3.92 2.76 -1.25
CA ALA A 157 2.77 1.86 -1.29
C ALA A 157 1.94 2.04 -2.56
N MET A 158 1.78 3.27 -3.01
CA MET A 158 1.02 3.59 -4.21
C MET A 158 1.75 3.22 -5.51
N ASP A 159 3.09 3.31 -5.56
CA ASP A 159 3.90 2.81 -6.68
C ASP A 159 3.71 1.30 -6.88
N GLU A 160 3.63 0.53 -5.78
CA GLU A 160 3.31 -0.91 -5.82
C GLU A 160 1.89 -1.17 -6.37
N GLU A 161 0.89 -0.45 -5.87
CA GLU A 161 -0.49 -0.58 -6.37
C GLU A 161 -0.58 -0.22 -7.86
N ARG A 162 0.10 0.82 -8.29
CA ARG A 162 0.18 1.22 -9.71
C ARG A 162 0.78 0.12 -10.58
N LEU A 163 1.87 -0.50 -10.10
CA LEU A 163 2.53 -1.60 -10.81
C LEU A 163 1.62 -2.83 -10.94
N LEU A 164 0.89 -3.17 -9.87
CA LEU A 164 -0.07 -4.27 -9.89
C LEU A 164 -1.21 -4.02 -10.89
N VAL A 165 -1.74 -2.80 -10.95
CA VAL A 165 -2.78 -2.43 -11.91
C VAL A 165 -2.26 -2.45 -13.34
N ALA A 166 -1.04 -1.98 -13.58
CA ALA A 166 -0.40 -2.04 -14.91
C ALA A 166 -0.19 -3.50 -15.36
N SER A 167 0.27 -4.36 -14.47
CA SER A 167 0.41 -5.80 -14.73
C SER A 167 -0.94 -6.45 -15.06
N ALA A 168 -1.98 -6.19 -14.29
CA ALA A 168 -3.33 -6.74 -14.52
C ALA A 168 -3.96 -6.24 -15.84
N ARG A 169 -3.70 -4.99 -16.23
CA ARG A 169 -4.11 -4.47 -17.53
C ARG A 169 -3.41 -5.21 -18.68
N ILE A 170 -2.10 -5.45 -18.54
CA ILE A 170 -1.30 -6.20 -19.50
C ILE A 170 -1.83 -7.63 -19.67
N ASP A 171 -2.16 -8.31 -18.57
CA ASP A 171 -2.76 -9.65 -18.64
C ASP A 171 -4.08 -9.65 -19.39
N SER A 172 -4.90 -8.61 -19.18
CA SER A 172 -6.15 -8.44 -19.93
C SER A 172 -5.91 -8.22 -21.43
N GLU A 173 -4.90 -7.43 -21.82
CA GLU A 173 -4.51 -7.21 -23.21
C GLU A 173 -3.98 -8.51 -23.87
N ILE A 174 -3.19 -9.30 -23.15
CA ILE A 174 -2.71 -10.60 -23.63
C ILE A 174 -3.93 -11.55 -23.82
N ALA A 175 -4.87 -11.56 -22.89
CA ALA A 175 -6.10 -12.36 -23.00
C ALA A 175 -6.97 -11.98 -24.20
N LEU A 176 -6.93 -10.71 -24.61
CA LEU A 176 -7.59 -10.20 -25.81
C LEU A 176 -6.82 -10.51 -27.12
N GLY A 177 -5.70 -11.25 -27.06
CA GLY A 177 -4.86 -11.54 -28.22
C GLY A 177 -4.02 -10.35 -28.68
N ARG A 178 -3.87 -9.31 -27.88
CA ARG A 178 -3.11 -8.09 -28.19
C ARG A 178 -1.70 -8.10 -27.59
N ALA A 179 -1.10 -9.28 -27.46
CA ALA A 179 0.22 -9.47 -26.82
C ALA A 179 1.31 -8.55 -27.41
N SER A 180 1.32 -8.32 -28.73
CA SER A 180 2.32 -7.47 -29.36
C SER A 180 2.27 -6.01 -28.93
N SER A 181 1.11 -5.49 -28.55
CA SER A 181 0.94 -4.08 -28.16
C SER A 181 1.57 -3.75 -26.80
N VAL A 182 1.74 -4.74 -25.95
CA VAL A 182 2.24 -4.56 -24.57
C VAL A 182 3.74 -4.86 -24.41
N VAL A 183 4.41 -5.39 -25.45
CA VAL A 183 5.83 -5.76 -25.38
C VAL A 183 6.72 -4.56 -25.00
N GLY A 184 6.50 -3.39 -25.62
CA GLY A 184 7.31 -2.20 -25.35
C GLY A 184 7.20 -1.72 -23.89
N GLU A 185 5.99 -1.76 -23.33
CA GLU A 185 5.72 -1.41 -21.94
C GLU A 185 6.37 -2.42 -20.99
N LEU A 186 6.23 -3.72 -21.26
CA LEU A 186 6.87 -4.79 -20.48
C LEU A 186 8.39 -4.70 -20.46
N VAL A 187 9.02 -4.34 -21.60
CA VAL A 187 10.47 -4.09 -21.64
C VAL A 187 10.86 -2.95 -20.70
N SER A 188 10.08 -1.87 -20.67
CA SER A 188 10.33 -0.75 -19.75
C SER A 188 10.11 -1.17 -18.28
N MET A 189 9.04 -1.91 -17.99
CA MET A 189 8.73 -2.39 -16.64
C MET A 189 9.78 -3.38 -16.12
N THR A 190 10.24 -4.34 -16.93
CA THR A 190 11.29 -5.29 -16.54
C THR A 190 12.65 -4.61 -16.34
N SER A 191 12.91 -3.51 -17.04
CA SER A 191 14.12 -2.70 -16.82
C SER A 191 14.04 -1.89 -15.54
N ALA A 192 12.88 -1.36 -15.18
CA ALA A 192 12.65 -0.61 -13.94
C ALA A 192 12.58 -1.54 -12.70
N HIS A 193 12.09 -2.75 -12.88
CA HIS A 193 11.87 -3.74 -11.81
C HIS A 193 12.50 -5.09 -12.16
N PRO A 194 13.84 -5.17 -12.30
CA PRO A 194 14.54 -6.32 -12.87
C PRO A 194 14.41 -7.62 -12.05
N LEU A 195 14.15 -7.51 -10.76
CA LEU A 195 14.01 -8.66 -9.84
C LEU A 195 12.57 -9.20 -9.75
N ARG A 196 11.61 -8.62 -10.49
CA ARG A 196 10.21 -9.05 -10.45
C ARG A 196 9.93 -10.09 -11.53
N GLU A 197 10.07 -11.36 -11.18
CA GLU A 197 9.84 -12.50 -12.09
C GLU A 197 8.46 -12.48 -12.78
N PRO A 198 7.33 -12.08 -12.16
CA PRO A 198 6.04 -12.00 -12.85
C PRO A 198 6.06 -11.10 -14.10
N LEU A 199 6.78 -9.97 -14.07
CA LEU A 199 6.91 -9.08 -15.23
C LEU A 199 7.69 -9.73 -16.36
N TRP A 200 8.73 -10.50 -16.04
CA TRP A 200 9.47 -11.27 -17.02
C TRP A 200 8.62 -12.39 -17.62
N ALA A 201 7.80 -13.06 -16.82
CA ALA A 201 6.87 -14.08 -17.32
C ALA A 201 5.86 -13.47 -18.31
N GLN A 202 5.31 -12.29 -18.01
CA GLN A 202 4.45 -11.55 -18.93
C GLN A 202 5.19 -11.18 -20.23
N LEU A 203 6.42 -10.66 -20.13
CA LEU A 203 7.24 -10.29 -21.30
C LEU A 203 7.52 -11.51 -22.19
N ILE A 204 7.98 -12.62 -21.60
CA ILE A 204 8.27 -13.86 -22.31
C ILE A 204 7.00 -14.38 -23.01
N THR A 205 5.87 -14.39 -22.31
CA THR A 205 4.57 -14.81 -22.85
C THR A 205 4.14 -13.90 -24.01
N ALA A 206 4.22 -12.57 -23.83
CA ALA A 206 3.83 -11.61 -24.86
C ALA A 206 4.70 -11.73 -26.11
N LEU A 207 6.02 -11.89 -25.97
CA LEU A 207 6.95 -12.12 -27.08
C LEU A 207 6.62 -13.42 -27.82
N TYR A 208 6.42 -14.51 -27.08
CA TYR A 208 6.12 -15.81 -27.67
C TYR A 208 4.79 -15.80 -28.44
N LEU A 209 3.71 -15.28 -27.85
CA LEU A 209 2.40 -15.16 -28.49
C LEU A 209 2.42 -14.22 -29.71
N SER A 210 3.39 -13.31 -29.77
CA SER A 210 3.64 -12.44 -30.93
C SER A 210 4.50 -13.09 -32.03
N GLY A 211 4.82 -14.40 -31.91
CA GLY A 211 5.67 -15.12 -32.85
C GLY A 211 7.18 -14.82 -32.74
N ARG A 212 7.59 -14.12 -31.68
CA ARG A 212 8.98 -13.69 -31.41
C ARG A 212 9.69 -14.65 -30.46
N GLN A 213 9.72 -15.96 -30.79
CA GLN A 213 10.28 -17.00 -29.92
C GLN A 213 11.75 -16.75 -29.56
N ALA A 214 12.58 -16.29 -30.51
CA ALA A 214 13.99 -16.00 -30.22
C ALA A 214 14.15 -14.91 -29.16
N ASP A 215 13.35 -13.85 -29.23
CA ASP A 215 13.36 -12.77 -28.25
C ASP A 215 12.82 -13.22 -26.89
N ALA A 216 11.81 -14.12 -26.87
CA ALA A 216 11.32 -14.73 -25.64
C ALA A 216 12.41 -15.53 -24.90
N LEU A 217 13.17 -16.35 -25.65
CA LEU A 217 14.31 -17.09 -25.11
C LEU A 217 15.48 -16.18 -24.67
N ASP A 218 15.65 -15.05 -25.34
CA ASP A 218 16.61 -14.04 -24.89
C ASP A 218 16.19 -13.40 -23.56
N ALA A 219 14.90 -13.09 -23.41
CA ALA A 219 14.35 -12.59 -22.13
C ALA A 219 14.55 -13.61 -20.99
N CYS A 220 14.40 -14.94 -21.25
CA CYS A 220 14.70 -16.00 -20.28
C CYS A 220 16.18 -15.96 -19.86
N ARG A 221 17.12 -15.79 -20.79
CA ARG A 221 18.55 -15.67 -20.44
C ARG A 221 18.85 -14.43 -19.62
N ARG A 222 18.24 -13.29 -19.99
CA ARG A 222 18.44 -12.03 -19.29
C ARG A 222 17.97 -12.08 -17.85
N VAL A 223 16.76 -12.57 -17.57
CA VAL A 223 16.26 -12.68 -16.19
C VAL A 223 17.12 -13.60 -15.36
N ARG A 224 17.61 -14.73 -15.92
CA ARG A 224 18.53 -15.64 -15.20
C ARG A 224 19.83 -14.93 -14.82
N THR A 225 20.43 -14.17 -15.75
CA THR A 225 21.64 -13.40 -15.47
C THR A 225 21.39 -12.37 -14.36
N VAL A 226 20.30 -11.60 -14.44
CA VAL A 226 19.94 -10.59 -13.44
C VAL A 226 19.76 -11.19 -12.06
N LEU A 227 19.02 -12.30 -11.94
CA LEU A 227 18.78 -12.95 -10.65
C LEU A 227 20.06 -13.56 -10.07
N ALA A 228 20.92 -14.13 -10.91
CA ALA A 228 22.23 -14.67 -10.48
C ALA A 228 23.18 -13.55 -10.02
N ASP A 229 23.26 -12.45 -10.76
CA ASP A 229 24.19 -11.35 -10.47
C ASP A 229 23.77 -10.55 -9.24
N GLU A 230 22.46 -10.27 -9.07
CA GLU A 230 21.95 -9.40 -8.01
C GLU A 230 21.61 -10.16 -6.70
N LEU A 231 21.15 -11.41 -6.82
CA LEU A 231 20.66 -12.18 -5.67
C LEU A 231 21.39 -13.52 -5.47
N GLY A 232 22.18 -13.97 -6.44
CA GLY A 232 22.84 -15.28 -6.39
C GLY A 232 21.89 -16.47 -6.46
N ILE A 233 20.71 -16.31 -7.06
CA ILE A 233 19.69 -17.35 -7.16
C ILE A 233 19.33 -17.67 -8.61
N ASP A 234 18.79 -18.89 -8.84
CA ASP A 234 18.16 -19.26 -10.11
C ASP A 234 16.72 -18.73 -10.19
N PRO A 235 16.15 -18.59 -11.43
CA PRO A 235 14.74 -18.26 -11.60
C PRO A 235 13.82 -19.27 -10.91
N GLY A 236 12.68 -18.79 -10.42
CA GLY A 236 11.68 -19.60 -9.78
C GLY A 236 11.08 -20.68 -10.71
N PRO A 237 10.52 -21.77 -10.14
CA PRO A 237 10.02 -22.92 -10.91
C PRO A 237 9.02 -22.57 -12.00
N ALA A 238 8.19 -21.56 -11.77
CA ALA A 238 7.19 -21.11 -12.74
C ALA A 238 7.82 -20.51 -13.99
N LEU A 239 8.88 -19.73 -13.83
CA LEU A 239 9.61 -19.13 -14.95
C LEU A 239 10.41 -20.20 -15.72
N ILE A 240 11.01 -21.17 -15.00
CA ILE A 240 11.68 -22.32 -15.61
C ILE A 240 10.68 -23.17 -16.44
N ALA A 241 9.48 -23.43 -15.90
CA ALA A 241 8.44 -24.15 -16.63
C ALA A 241 7.98 -23.40 -17.89
N LEU A 242 7.86 -22.07 -17.81
CA LEU A 242 7.54 -21.22 -18.97
C LEU A 242 8.63 -21.31 -20.05
N GLU A 243 9.91 -21.20 -19.68
CA GLU A 243 11.04 -21.37 -20.62
C GLU A 243 10.99 -22.73 -21.33
N GLN A 244 10.72 -23.82 -20.60
CA GLN A 244 10.60 -25.16 -21.19
C GLN A 244 9.46 -25.25 -22.22
N LYS A 245 8.30 -24.64 -21.93
CA LYS A 245 7.18 -24.59 -22.88
C LYS A 245 7.55 -23.82 -24.15
N VAL A 246 8.22 -22.66 -24.00
CA VAL A 246 8.72 -21.88 -25.15
C VAL A 246 9.72 -22.68 -25.98
N LEU A 247 10.64 -23.43 -25.34
CA LEU A 247 11.62 -24.30 -26.04
C LEU A 247 10.94 -25.45 -26.80
N ARG A 248 9.90 -26.05 -26.23
CA ARG A 248 9.15 -27.16 -26.85
C ARG A 248 8.10 -26.68 -27.84
N GLN A 249 7.96 -25.37 -28.02
CA GLN A 249 6.93 -24.77 -28.86
C GLN A 249 5.50 -25.18 -28.49
N GLU A 250 5.28 -25.36 -27.18
CA GLU A 250 3.95 -25.70 -26.66
C GLU A 250 3.04 -24.46 -26.68
N PRO A 251 1.72 -24.65 -26.93
CA PRO A 251 0.78 -23.53 -26.88
C PRO A 251 0.71 -22.96 -25.47
N LEU A 252 0.89 -21.63 -25.35
CA LEU A 252 0.68 -20.90 -24.11
C LEU A 252 -0.76 -20.41 -24.04
N SER A 253 -1.44 -20.64 -22.92
CA SER A 253 -2.73 -20.06 -22.60
C SER A 253 -2.58 -18.95 -21.57
N THR A 254 -3.45 -17.96 -21.63
CA THR A 254 -3.51 -16.83 -20.66
C THR A 254 -3.68 -17.27 -19.20
N GLY A 255 -4.25 -18.45 -18.95
CA GLY A 255 -4.35 -19.03 -17.59
C GLY A 255 -3.00 -19.37 -16.92
N GLN A 256 -1.92 -19.42 -17.71
CA GLN A 256 -0.59 -19.77 -17.18
C GLN A 256 0.12 -18.57 -16.53
N ILE A 257 -0.22 -17.34 -16.91
CA ILE A 257 0.30 -16.14 -16.25
C ILE A 257 -0.20 -16.09 -14.79
N HIS A 258 -1.49 -16.41 -14.58
CA HIS A 258 -2.06 -16.51 -13.22
C HIS A 258 -1.52 -17.71 -12.41
N GLU A 259 -0.99 -18.74 -13.08
CA GLU A 259 -0.34 -19.86 -12.41
C GLU A 259 1.06 -19.47 -11.92
N VAL A 260 1.81 -18.67 -12.72
CA VAL A 260 3.10 -18.08 -12.30
C VAL A 260 2.90 -17.13 -11.12
N GLU A 261 1.90 -16.26 -11.20
CA GLU A 261 1.55 -15.36 -10.10
C GLU A 261 1.08 -16.10 -8.85
N ARG A 262 0.26 -17.15 -9.00
CA ARG A 262 -0.17 -18.02 -7.89
C ARG A 262 1.00 -18.81 -7.31
N MET A 263 1.90 -19.33 -8.14
CA MET A 263 3.08 -20.05 -7.65
C MET A 263 4.10 -19.09 -7.01
N ALA A 264 4.34 -17.92 -7.58
CA ALA A 264 5.16 -16.89 -6.95
C ALA A 264 4.57 -16.43 -5.61
N LYS A 265 3.25 -16.26 -5.55
CA LYS A 265 2.52 -15.97 -4.32
C LYS A 265 2.58 -17.14 -3.34
N ALA A 266 2.36 -18.37 -3.82
CA ALA A 266 2.43 -19.58 -3.01
C ALA A 266 3.85 -19.85 -2.51
N MET A 267 4.90 -19.50 -3.23
CA MET A 267 6.29 -19.66 -2.78
C MET A 267 6.71 -18.56 -1.78
N THR A 268 6.14 -17.37 -1.88
CA THR A 268 6.22 -16.37 -0.82
C THR A 268 5.37 -16.78 0.39
N GLU A 269 4.36 -17.65 0.18
CA GLU A 269 3.47 -18.21 1.20
C GLU A 269 3.92 -19.60 1.71
N THR A 270 4.88 -20.30 1.06
CA THR A 270 5.30 -21.69 1.42
C THR A 270 6.35 -21.74 2.53
N VAL A 271 6.59 -20.66 3.23
CA VAL A 271 7.14 -20.73 4.58
C VAL A 271 5.96 -20.67 5.53
N THR A 272 5.51 -21.84 5.96
CA THR A 272 4.48 -22.13 6.97
C THR A 272 3.07 -22.32 6.40
N GLU A 273 2.50 -23.50 6.57
CA GLU A 273 1.05 -23.71 6.64
C GLU A 273 0.48 -22.69 7.64
N MET A 274 -0.05 -21.58 7.14
CA MET A 274 -0.67 -20.59 8.02
C MET A 274 -2.04 -21.08 8.44
N PRO A 275 -2.31 -21.15 9.75
CA PRO A 275 -3.66 -21.31 10.25
C PRO A 275 -4.54 -20.17 9.70
N ARG A 276 -5.79 -20.47 9.43
CA ARG A 276 -6.85 -19.55 8.99
C ARG A 276 -6.65 -18.16 9.60
N ALA A 277 -6.41 -17.13 8.77
CA ALA A 277 -6.02 -15.79 9.19
C ALA A 277 -6.88 -15.30 10.37
N VAL A 278 -6.24 -15.11 11.52
CA VAL A 278 -6.87 -14.63 12.74
C VAL A 278 -7.17 -13.14 12.56
N ARG A 279 -8.46 -12.80 12.43
CA ARG A 279 -8.90 -11.40 12.22
C ARG A 279 -9.30 -10.69 13.51
N ALA A 280 -9.41 -11.42 14.61
CA ALA A 280 -9.72 -10.90 15.93
C ALA A 280 -8.90 -11.64 16.98
N GLY A 281 -8.46 -10.94 18.01
CA GLY A 281 -7.66 -11.51 19.07
C GLY A 281 -7.62 -10.63 20.29
N GLN A 282 -6.95 -11.09 21.33
CA GLN A 282 -6.72 -10.36 22.55
C GLN A 282 -5.30 -10.59 23.06
N LEU A 283 -4.77 -9.61 23.78
CA LEU A 283 -3.53 -9.72 24.54
C LEU A 283 -3.84 -9.99 26.01
N ARG A 284 -3.22 -11.01 26.56
CA ARG A 284 -3.29 -11.31 27.99
C ARG A 284 -1.96 -10.95 28.66
N LEU A 285 -2.00 -10.15 29.69
CA LEU A 285 -0.85 -9.80 30.52
C LEU A 285 -0.67 -10.82 31.67
N SER A 286 0.52 -10.87 32.22
CA SER A 286 0.85 -11.72 33.38
C SER A 286 0.06 -11.36 34.65
N ASP A 287 -0.45 -10.13 34.75
CA ASP A 287 -1.29 -9.66 35.84
C ASP A 287 -2.78 -10.04 35.67
N GLY A 288 -3.13 -10.75 34.60
CA GLY A 288 -4.49 -11.19 34.31
C GLY A 288 -5.32 -10.21 33.48
N ARG A 289 -4.83 -8.99 33.19
CA ARG A 289 -5.51 -8.04 32.29
C ARG A 289 -5.60 -8.63 30.89
N VAL A 290 -6.72 -8.34 30.23
CA VAL A 290 -6.98 -8.75 28.84
C VAL A 290 -7.33 -7.51 28.03
N VAL A 291 -6.64 -7.31 26.91
CA VAL A 291 -6.85 -6.17 26.01
C VAL A 291 -7.29 -6.73 24.65
N PRO A 292 -8.55 -6.48 24.23
CA PRO A 292 -9.04 -6.94 22.94
C PRO A 292 -8.37 -6.13 21.79
N ILE A 293 -8.03 -6.80 20.73
CA ILE A 293 -7.51 -6.17 19.50
C ILE A 293 -8.71 -5.86 18.60
N GLY A 294 -9.07 -4.60 18.53
CA GLY A 294 -10.18 -4.13 17.70
C GLY A 294 -9.80 -4.01 16.22
N PRO A 295 -10.77 -3.61 15.36
CA PRO A 295 -10.54 -3.42 13.93
C PRO A 295 -9.50 -2.34 13.60
N ASN A 296 -9.24 -1.41 14.52
CA ASN A 296 -8.23 -0.36 14.38
C ASN A 296 -6.85 -0.78 14.93
N GLY A 297 -6.73 -2.02 15.41
CA GLY A 297 -5.51 -2.51 16.05
C GLY A 297 -5.37 -2.05 17.52
N VAL A 298 -4.15 -2.22 18.07
CA VAL A 298 -3.78 -1.85 19.45
C VAL A 298 -2.37 -1.26 19.43
N LYS A 299 -2.19 -0.06 19.99
CA LYS A 299 -0.89 0.57 20.23
C LYS A 299 -0.38 0.20 21.63
N ILE A 300 0.90 -0.12 21.72
CA ILE A 300 1.54 -0.61 22.95
C ILE A 300 2.77 0.24 23.24
N GLY A 301 2.90 0.69 24.47
CA GLY A 301 4.06 1.47 24.90
C GLY A 301 3.90 2.03 26.31
N ARG A 302 4.89 2.82 26.76
CA ARG A 302 4.92 3.36 28.12
C ARG A 302 4.09 4.63 28.31
N MET A 303 3.75 5.35 27.22
CA MET A 303 2.93 6.56 27.32
C MET A 303 1.46 6.23 27.56
N THR A 304 0.77 7.13 28.27
CA THR A 304 -0.64 6.96 28.67
C THR A 304 -1.65 7.05 27.54
N ASP A 305 -1.24 7.49 26.36
CA ASP A 305 -2.05 7.57 25.15
C ASP A 305 -1.98 6.31 24.26
N ASN A 306 -1.22 5.27 24.69
CA ASN A 306 -1.30 3.96 24.09
C ASN A 306 -2.58 3.21 24.56
N ASP A 307 -3.11 2.34 23.70
CA ASP A 307 -4.25 1.49 24.05
C ASP A 307 -3.86 0.46 25.13
N LEU A 308 -2.61 0.01 25.12
CA LEU A 308 -2.00 -0.82 26.16
C LEU A 308 -0.76 -0.11 26.73
N VAL A 309 -0.95 0.48 27.93
CA VAL A 309 0.14 1.13 28.66
C VAL A 309 0.93 0.10 29.45
N LEU A 310 2.24 0.03 29.19
CA LEU A 310 3.18 -0.83 29.91
C LEU A 310 3.93 -0.01 30.96
N ASP A 311 3.83 -0.40 32.22
CA ASP A 311 4.65 0.16 33.31
C ASP A 311 6.02 -0.56 33.35
N ASP A 312 6.79 -0.36 32.29
CA ASP A 312 8.09 -0.98 32.09
C ASP A 312 9.10 0.07 31.59
N PRO A 313 10.16 0.38 32.35
CA PRO A 313 11.15 1.38 31.96
C PRO A 313 11.92 1.00 30.69
N LYS A 314 11.94 -0.28 30.32
CA LYS A 314 12.54 -0.78 29.07
C LYS A 314 11.59 -0.73 27.88
N ALA A 315 10.30 -0.45 28.09
CA ALA A 315 9.38 -0.19 27.00
C ALA A 315 9.57 1.25 26.48
N SER A 316 9.65 1.42 25.17
CA SER A 316 9.65 2.74 24.54
C SER A 316 8.31 3.44 24.72
N ARG A 317 8.28 4.77 24.58
CA ARG A 317 7.05 5.58 24.69
C ARG A 317 5.95 5.03 23.78
N TYR A 318 6.26 4.81 22.53
CA TYR A 318 5.50 4.06 21.52
C TYR A 318 6.39 2.91 21.10
N HIS A 319 6.04 1.68 21.45
CA HIS A 319 6.93 0.54 21.28
C HIS A 319 6.49 -0.37 20.14
N ALA A 320 5.21 -0.71 20.12
CA ALA A 320 4.64 -1.62 19.13
C ALA A 320 3.24 -1.20 18.70
N GLN A 321 2.85 -1.66 17.54
CA GLN A 321 1.47 -1.57 17.08
C GLN A 321 1.04 -2.92 16.52
N ILE A 322 -0.14 -3.41 16.94
CA ILE A 322 -0.78 -4.57 16.33
C ILE A 322 -1.91 -4.08 15.44
N THR A 323 -1.92 -4.50 14.19
CA THR A 323 -2.95 -4.13 13.21
C THR A 323 -3.49 -5.35 12.48
N PRO A 324 -4.79 -5.37 12.14
CA PRO A 324 -5.33 -6.39 11.23
C PRO A 324 -4.70 -6.28 9.84
N SER A 325 -4.28 -7.41 9.28
CA SER A 325 -3.75 -7.53 7.93
C SER A 325 -4.46 -8.67 7.16
N ARG A 326 -4.16 -8.81 5.88
CA ARG A 326 -4.65 -9.96 5.10
C ARG A 326 -4.10 -11.30 5.59
N ALA A 327 -2.91 -11.28 6.17
CA ALA A 327 -2.23 -12.45 6.71
C ALA A 327 -2.64 -12.79 8.15
N GLY A 328 -3.39 -11.94 8.82
CA GLY A 328 -3.74 -12.07 10.23
C GLY A 328 -3.48 -10.80 11.00
N LEU A 329 -3.31 -10.89 12.32
CA LEU A 329 -2.90 -9.77 13.15
C LEU A 329 -1.38 -9.61 13.06
N LEU A 330 -0.93 -8.45 12.60
CA LEU A 330 0.48 -8.10 12.41
C LEU A 330 0.95 -7.22 13.56
N ILE A 331 1.98 -7.64 14.29
CA ILE A 331 2.70 -6.78 15.23
C ILE A 331 3.87 -6.10 14.52
N LYS A 332 3.99 -4.79 14.68
CA LYS A 332 5.05 -3.96 14.12
C LYS A 332 5.84 -3.27 15.23
N ASP A 333 7.15 -3.30 15.14
CA ASP A 333 8.04 -2.48 15.97
C ASP A 333 8.03 -1.03 15.47
N LEU A 334 7.79 -0.09 16.38
CA LEU A 334 7.79 1.34 16.12
C LEU A 334 9.17 1.98 16.37
N HIS A 335 10.24 1.31 15.94
CA HIS A 335 11.64 1.68 16.18
C HIS A 335 11.96 1.78 17.67
N SER A 336 11.57 0.76 18.40
CA SER A 336 11.78 0.70 19.83
C SER A 336 13.27 0.54 20.20
N ALA A 337 13.65 1.04 21.38
CA ALA A 337 15.04 0.99 21.82
C ALA A 337 15.55 -0.43 22.16
N ASN A 338 14.62 -1.34 22.55
CA ASN A 338 14.96 -2.69 23.01
C ASN A 338 14.38 -3.81 22.14
N GLY A 339 13.68 -3.48 21.05
CA GLY A 339 13.08 -4.45 20.13
C GLY A 339 11.91 -5.24 20.70
N ILE A 340 11.28 -6.01 19.84
CA ILE A 340 10.18 -6.93 20.18
C ILE A 340 10.68 -8.36 19.98
N TYR A 341 10.27 -9.25 20.88
CA TYR A 341 10.57 -10.68 20.76
C TYR A 341 9.27 -11.48 20.75
N ILE A 342 9.17 -12.44 19.85
CA ILE A 342 8.07 -13.40 19.78
C ILE A 342 8.66 -14.80 20.02
N ASN A 343 8.17 -15.50 21.02
CA ASN A 343 8.67 -16.82 21.42
C ASN A 343 10.21 -16.84 21.56
N GLU A 344 10.78 -15.79 22.20
CA GLU A 344 12.22 -15.58 22.42
C GLU A 344 13.02 -15.17 21.18
N GLU A 345 12.44 -15.11 19.99
CA GLU A 345 13.09 -14.65 18.76
C GLU A 345 12.81 -13.17 18.52
N SER A 346 13.86 -12.39 18.22
CA SER A 346 13.73 -10.97 17.88
C SER A 346 13.12 -10.79 16.50
N ILE A 347 12.14 -9.89 16.37
CA ILE A 347 11.61 -9.51 15.05
C ILE A 347 12.40 -8.33 14.48
N GLU A 348 12.66 -8.32 13.17
CA GLU A 348 13.41 -7.23 12.52
C GLU A 348 12.58 -5.94 12.40
N SER A 349 11.30 -6.04 12.03
CA SER A 349 10.41 -4.88 11.88
C SER A 349 8.95 -5.22 12.14
N ALA A 350 8.46 -6.37 11.67
CA ALA A 350 7.09 -6.82 11.85
C ALA A 350 6.98 -8.35 11.77
N ALA A 351 5.96 -8.92 12.44
CA ALA A 351 5.63 -10.35 12.39
C ALA A 351 4.12 -10.58 12.52
N VAL A 352 3.64 -11.68 11.92
CA VAL A 352 2.24 -12.13 12.05
C VAL A 352 2.11 -12.95 13.34
N LEU A 353 1.10 -12.64 14.13
CA LEU A 353 0.86 -13.32 15.41
C LEU A 353 0.06 -14.61 15.21
N ALA A 354 0.52 -15.68 15.84
CA ALA A 354 -0.17 -16.96 15.95
C ALA A 354 -0.78 -17.14 17.35
N ASP A 355 -1.84 -17.95 17.44
CA ASP A 355 -2.50 -18.23 18.73
C ASP A 355 -1.51 -18.87 19.72
N GLY A 356 -1.40 -18.29 20.91
CA GLY A 356 -0.47 -18.71 21.94
C GLY A 356 0.89 -18.02 21.92
N ASP A 357 1.18 -17.14 20.95
CA ASP A 357 2.48 -16.44 20.89
C ASP A 357 2.78 -15.62 22.15
N ALA A 358 3.97 -15.80 22.69
CA ALA A 358 4.52 -15.03 23.79
C ALA A 358 5.28 -13.81 23.24
N ILE A 359 4.74 -12.61 23.43
CA ILE A 359 5.30 -11.35 22.96
C ILE A 359 6.02 -10.68 24.14
N ARG A 360 7.34 -10.48 24.05
CA ARG A 360 8.13 -9.80 25.06
C ARG A 360 8.51 -8.39 24.59
N ILE A 361 8.14 -7.41 25.40
CA ILE A 361 8.43 -5.99 25.22
C ILE A 361 9.15 -5.50 26.48
N GLY A 362 10.42 -5.19 26.39
CA GLY A 362 11.24 -4.93 27.57
C GLY A 362 11.31 -6.14 28.52
N THR A 363 10.79 -6.01 29.71
CA THR A 363 10.63 -7.10 30.71
C THR A 363 9.21 -7.66 30.76
N THR A 364 8.25 -7.01 30.09
CA THR A 364 6.84 -7.40 30.07
C THR A 364 6.61 -8.49 29.03
N VAL A 365 5.93 -9.56 29.43
CA VAL A 365 5.49 -10.65 28.55
C VAL A 365 3.98 -10.61 28.40
N LEU A 366 3.53 -10.62 27.16
CA LEU A 366 2.12 -10.67 26.74
C LEU A 366 1.87 -12.00 26.03
N THR A 367 0.71 -12.60 26.22
CA THR A 367 0.31 -13.78 25.41
C THR A 367 -0.79 -13.37 24.45
N PHE A 368 -0.59 -13.63 23.17
CA PHE A 368 -1.61 -13.43 22.16
C PHE A 368 -2.59 -14.60 22.14
N GLN A 369 -3.88 -14.32 22.08
CA GLN A 369 -4.95 -15.32 21.96
C GLN A 369 -5.86 -14.95 20.80
N ALA A 370 -5.99 -15.86 19.86
CA ALA A 370 -6.91 -15.71 18.75
C ALA A 370 -8.37 -15.86 19.18
N LEU A 371 -9.25 -14.97 18.75
CA LEU A 371 -10.69 -15.13 18.88
C LEU A 371 -11.21 -15.84 17.62
N ARG A 372 -11.88 -16.98 17.82
CA ARG A 372 -12.44 -17.81 16.74
C ARG A 372 -13.77 -17.28 16.23
#